data_77cff0ee16d71029bdfc4c38c735b5f7
#
_entry.id   77cff0ee16d71029bdfc4c38c735b5f7
#
_cell.length_a   1.000
_cell.length_b   1.000
_cell.length_c   1.000
_cell.angle_alpha   90.00
_cell.angle_beta   90.00
_cell.angle_gamma   90.00
#
_symmetry.space_group_name_H-M   'P 1'
#
loop_
_entity.id
_entity.type
_entity.pdbx_description
1 polymer ?
#
loop_
_entity_poly.entity_id
_entity_poly.type
_entity_poly.pdbx_seq_one_letter_code
_entity_poly.pdbx_strand_id
1 'polypeptide(L)' 'MVEVRVVDGTRAFRRRLLEMGLVPGTSVKVITVAPLGDPLRIEVRGGQWSIRRAEAAQIQVERR' A
#
# COMPACT_ATOMS: atom_id res chain seq x y z
N MET A 1 8.87 5.48 -6.29
CA MET A 1 8.57 5.42 -4.85
C MET A 1 7.51 6.45 -4.52
N VAL A 2 6.59 6.11 -3.68
CA VAL A 2 5.52 7.01 -3.27
C VAL A 2 5.46 7.08 -1.75
N GLU A 3 4.82 8.13 -1.23
CA GLU A 3 4.63 8.31 0.20
C GLU A 3 3.14 8.21 0.51
N VAL A 4 2.79 7.45 1.54
CA VAL A 4 1.40 7.32 1.97
C VAL A 4 0.93 8.61 2.61
N ARG A 5 -0.23 9.12 2.17
CA ARG A 5 -0.83 10.33 2.72
C ARG A 5 -2.03 10.00 3.59
N VAL A 6 -2.99 9.29 3.03
CA VAL A 6 -4.22 8.96 3.73
C VAL A 6 -4.61 7.53 3.39
N VAL A 7 -5.11 6.80 4.40
CA VAL A 7 -5.66 5.47 4.20
C VAL A 7 -7.16 5.55 4.46
N ASP A 8 -7.95 5.32 3.40
CA ASP A 8 -9.39 5.28 3.50
C ASP A 8 -9.87 3.84 3.71
N GLY A 9 -11.17 3.65 3.78
CA GLY A 9 -11.77 2.33 3.90
C GLY A 9 -12.26 2.04 5.31
N THR A 10 -12.59 0.77 5.55
CA THR A 10 -13.12 0.34 6.84
C THR A 10 -12.06 0.42 7.93
N ARG A 11 -12.52 0.39 9.19
CA ARG A 11 -11.61 0.35 10.33
C ARG A 11 -10.73 -0.90 10.27
N ALA A 12 -11.32 -2.04 9.91
CA ALA A 12 -10.58 -3.30 9.82
C ALA A 12 -9.48 -3.22 8.77
N PHE A 13 -9.78 -2.62 7.61
CA PHE A 13 -8.80 -2.43 6.55
C PHE A 13 -7.66 -1.52 7.01
N ARG A 14 -7.99 -0.38 7.61
CA ARG A 14 -6.98 0.57 8.09
C ARG A 14 -6.09 -0.06 9.15
N ARG A 15 -6.67 -0.85 10.06
CA ARG A 15 -5.92 -1.55 11.08
C ARG A 15 -4.92 -2.52 10.46
N ARG A 16 -5.35 -3.27 9.44
CA ARG A 16 -4.46 -4.20 8.73
C ARG A 16 -3.27 -3.47 8.13
N LEU A 17 -3.51 -2.32 7.53
CA LEU A 17 -2.43 -1.54 6.92
C LEU A 17 -1.48 -0.98 7.98
N LEU A 18 -2.00 -0.58 9.14
CA LEU A 18 -1.15 -0.16 10.25
C LEU A 18 -0.20 -1.27 10.67
N GLU A 19 -0.70 -2.50 10.74
CA GLU A 19 0.13 -3.65 11.10
C GLU A 19 1.23 -3.91 10.06
N MET A 20 0.97 -3.57 8.82
CA MET A 20 1.94 -3.67 7.74
C MET A 20 2.94 -2.50 7.74
N GLY A 21 2.66 -1.46 8.52
CA GLY A 21 3.50 -0.26 8.55
C GLY A 21 3.10 0.79 7.53
N LEU A 22 1.93 0.65 6.90
CA LEU A 22 1.43 1.60 5.91
C LEU A 22 0.72 2.76 6.61
N VAL A 23 1.49 3.63 7.22
CA VAL A 23 0.97 4.81 7.92
C VAL A 23 1.32 6.06 7.13
N PRO A 24 0.59 7.17 7.33
CA PRO A 24 0.94 8.43 6.66
C PRO A 24 2.41 8.79 6.87
N GLY A 25 3.07 9.20 5.81
CA GLY A 25 4.49 9.53 5.82
C GLY A 25 5.40 8.38 5.44
N THR A 26 4.89 7.15 5.38
CA THR A 26 5.70 5.98 5.03
C THR A 26 5.94 5.92 3.52
N SER A 27 7.17 5.63 3.14
CA SER A 27 7.52 5.42 1.74
C SER A 27 7.20 3.99 1.32
N VAL A 28 6.63 3.84 0.13
CA VAL A 28 6.24 2.56 -0.44
C VAL A 28 6.84 2.43 -1.82
N LYS A 29 7.38 1.27 -2.12
CA LYS A 29 7.90 0.97 -3.45
C LYS A 29 7.08 -0.15 -4.07
N VAL A 30 6.57 0.07 -5.28
CA VAL A 30 5.90 -0.99 -6.04
C VAL A 30 7.00 -1.81 -6.71
N ILE A 31 7.09 -3.09 -6.34
CA ILE A 31 8.13 -3.98 -6.85
C ILE A 31 7.70 -4.61 -8.16
N THR A 32 6.53 -5.23 -8.16
CA THR A 32 6.00 -5.87 -9.36
C THR A 32 4.49 -5.74 -9.40
N VAL A 33 3.96 -5.90 -10.59
CA VAL A 33 2.52 -5.94 -10.85
C VAL A 33 2.25 -7.25 -11.55
N ALA A 34 1.27 -8.03 -11.07
CA ALA A 34 0.90 -9.29 -11.72
C ALA A 34 0.48 -9.02 -13.17
N PRO A 35 0.59 -10.03 -14.06
CA PRO A 35 0.28 -9.85 -15.49
C PRO A 35 -1.06 -9.21 -15.78
N LEU A 36 -2.07 -9.46 -14.94
CA LEU A 36 -3.39 -8.88 -15.11
C LEU A 36 -3.59 -7.61 -14.26
N GLY A 37 -2.51 -7.08 -13.68
CA GLY A 37 -2.58 -5.88 -12.88
C GLY A 37 -2.97 -6.08 -11.42
N ASP A 38 -3.17 -7.33 -10.98
CA ASP A 38 -3.63 -7.64 -9.63
C ASP A 38 -3.16 -9.04 -9.23
N PRO A 39 -2.54 -9.23 -8.06
CA PRO A 39 -2.22 -8.20 -7.06
C PRO A 39 -0.96 -7.40 -7.38
N LEU A 40 -0.77 -6.33 -6.62
CA LEU A 40 0.48 -5.58 -6.63
C LEU A 40 1.39 -6.11 -5.53
N ARG A 41 2.68 -6.17 -5.80
CA ARG A 41 3.65 -6.46 -4.75
C ARG A 41 4.37 -5.18 -4.37
N ILE A 42 4.35 -4.86 -3.08
CA ILE A 42 4.93 -3.63 -2.58
C ILE A 42 5.98 -3.93 -1.51
N GLU A 43 6.90 -2.99 -1.34
CA GLU A 43 7.89 -3.06 -0.28
C GLU A 43 7.66 -1.89 0.68
N VAL A 44 7.57 -2.21 1.96
CA VAL A 44 7.37 -1.25 3.03
C VAL A 44 8.31 -1.62 4.16
N ARG A 45 9.20 -0.69 4.53
CA ARG A 45 10.13 -0.87 5.66
C ARG A 45 10.91 -2.18 5.59
N GLY A 46 11.35 -2.56 4.40
CA GLY A 46 12.14 -3.77 4.20
C GLY A 46 11.32 -5.05 4.11
N GLY A 47 10.01 -4.99 4.31
CA GLY A 47 9.13 -6.14 4.16
C GLY A 47 8.38 -6.07 2.84
N GLN A 48 8.02 -7.22 2.30
CA GLN A 48 7.26 -7.30 1.06
C GLN A 48 5.85 -7.79 1.33
N TRP A 49 4.88 -7.16 0.70
CA TRP A 49 3.48 -7.47 0.88
C TRP A 49 2.77 -7.52 -0.46
N SER A 50 1.74 -8.36 -0.55
CA SER A 50 0.85 -8.36 -1.71
C SER A 50 -0.42 -7.61 -1.33
N ILE A 51 -0.87 -6.71 -2.20
CA ILE A 51 -2.07 -5.94 -1.96
C ILE A 51 -2.92 -5.94 -3.22
N ARG A 52 -4.21 -6.10 -3.05
CA ARG A 52 -5.14 -6.08 -4.18
C ARG A 52 -5.31 -4.67 -4.72
N ARG A 53 -5.53 -4.58 -6.02
CA ARG A 53 -5.71 -3.29 -6.69
C ARG A 53 -6.86 -2.48 -6.08
N ALA A 54 -7.97 -3.15 -5.75
CA ALA A 54 -9.10 -2.50 -5.11
C ALA A 54 -8.73 -1.95 -3.73
N GLU A 55 -7.85 -2.64 -3.01
CA GLU A 55 -7.36 -2.17 -1.72
C GLU A 55 -6.42 -0.99 -1.90
N ALA A 56 -5.54 -1.07 -2.90
CA ALA A 56 -4.60 0.01 -3.18
C ALA A 56 -5.33 1.32 -3.55
N ALA A 57 -6.48 1.21 -4.18
CA ALA A 57 -7.27 2.37 -4.57
C ALA A 57 -7.77 3.18 -3.37
N GLN A 58 -7.79 2.59 -2.18
CA GLN A 58 -8.22 3.27 -0.95
C GLN A 58 -7.06 3.95 -0.24
N ILE A 59 -5.86 3.86 -0.77
CA ILE A 59 -4.67 4.48 -0.19
C ILE A 59 -4.29 5.67 -1.06
N GLN A 60 -4.34 6.86 -0.47
CA GLN A 60 -3.92 8.06 -1.16
C GLN A 60 -2.41 8.21 -0.97
N VAL A 61 -1.71 8.37 -2.08
CA VAL A 61 -0.25 8.48 -2.07
C VAL A 61 0.19 9.72 -2.82
N GLU A 62 1.40 10.14 -2.53
CA GLU A 62 2.03 11.25 -3.23
C GLU A 62 3.34 10.76 -3.81
N ARG A 63 3.58 11.08 -5.08
CA ARG A 63 4.81 10.70 -5.74
C ARG A 63 5.96 11.57 -5.22
N ARG A 64 7.05 10.91 -4.97
CA ARG A 64 8.29 11.58 -4.59
C ARG A 64 9.19 11.82 -5.77
#